data_7f8ae0b4e40e90c73607dd564faff575
#
_entry.id   7f8ae0b4e40e90c73607dd564faff575
#
_cell.length_a   1.000
_cell.length_b   1.000
_cell.length_c   1.000
_cell.angle_alpha   90.00
_cell.angle_beta   90.00
_cell.angle_gamma   90.00
#
_symmetry.space_group_name_H-M   'P 1'
#
loop_
_entity.id
_entity.type
_entity.pdbx_description
1 polymer ?
#
loop_
_entity_poly.entity_id
_entity_poly.type
_entity_poly.pdbx_seq_one_letter_code
_entity_poly.pdbx_strand_id
1 'polypeptide(L)'
;MLAELAACNAAFNVIKSAVKNGSELTRCAKQIGAFVNGEDQLRKNLHKKKNSIWHKVGGSDGDDLEEFFALEEIAEKRKELEQLMIYVGRPGLHGDWVRFQVESRKRRIEEEKDRVRKIAKLQENILIGTLWVLGILAASGLLFGT
;
A
#
# COMPACT_ATOMS: atom_id res chain seq x y z
N MET A 1 -4.65 4.94 11.74
CA MET A 1 -3.28 4.93 12.27
C MET A 1 -3.11 3.90 13.39
N LEU A 2 -3.84 3.98 14.49
CA LEU A 2 -3.74 3.00 15.59
C LEU A 2 -4.13 1.57 15.19
N ALA A 3 -5.07 1.41 14.26
CA ALA A 3 -5.52 0.10 13.78
C ALA A 3 -4.42 -0.62 12.96
N GLU A 4 -3.71 0.11 12.12
CA GLU A 4 -2.59 -0.43 11.32
C GLU A 4 -1.41 -0.79 12.20
N LEU A 5 -1.08 0.06 13.19
CA LEU A 5 -0.05 -0.23 14.19
C LEU A 5 -0.41 -1.47 15.01
N ALA A 6 -1.64 -1.57 15.47
CA ALA A 6 -2.14 -2.72 16.21
C ALA A 6 -2.07 -4.01 15.37
N ALA A 7 -2.42 -3.95 14.08
CA ALA A 7 -2.32 -5.08 13.15
C ALA A 7 -0.86 -5.52 12.95
N CYS A 8 0.08 -4.59 12.78
CA CYS A 8 1.51 -4.89 12.71
C CYS A 8 1.99 -5.58 13.99
N ASN A 9 1.62 -5.04 15.14
CA ASN A 9 2.00 -5.58 16.44
C ASN A 9 1.47 -6.99 16.66
N ALA A 10 0.21 -7.23 16.32
CA ALA A 10 -0.40 -8.55 16.41
C ALA A 10 0.32 -9.56 15.50
N ALA A 11 0.57 -9.20 14.25
CA ALA A 11 1.29 -10.07 13.31
C ALA A 11 2.71 -10.37 13.80
N PHE A 12 3.44 -9.38 14.28
CA PHE A 12 4.79 -9.54 14.80
C PHE A 12 4.83 -10.46 16.03
N ASN A 13 3.92 -10.30 16.98
CA ASN A 13 3.83 -11.13 18.18
C ASN A 13 3.57 -12.61 17.84
N VAL A 14 2.74 -12.88 16.83
CA VAL A 14 2.51 -14.26 16.34
C VAL A 14 3.80 -14.84 15.74
N ILE A 15 4.54 -14.09 14.94
CA ILE A 15 5.83 -14.53 14.37
C ILE A 15 6.81 -14.86 15.50
N LYS A 16 6.99 -13.94 16.44
CA LYS A 16 7.90 -14.10 17.56
C LYS A 16 7.57 -15.33 18.44
N SER A 17 6.29 -15.53 18.74
CA SER A 17 5.80 -16.67 19.49
C SER A 17 6.01 -17.99 18.74
N ALA A 18 5.73 -18.03 17.44
CA ALA A 18 5.92 -19.20 16.61
C ALA A 18 7.39 -19.62 16.54
N VAL A 19 8.28 -18.66 16.32
CA VAL A 19 9.74 -18.91 16.30
C VAL A 19 10.24 -19.37 17.67
N LYS A 20 9.80 -18.74 18.76
CA LYS A 20 10.15 -19.12 20.12
C LYS A 20 9.71 -20.57 20.45
N ASN A 21 8.61 -21.02 19.88
CA ASN A 21 8.09 -22.38 20.02
C ASN A 21 8.71 -23.39 19.02
N GLY A 22 9.81 -23.03 18.35
CA GLY A 22 10.53 -23.91 17.43
C GLY A 22 9.87 -24.05 16.05
N SER A 23 8.90 -23.21 15.72
CA SER A 23 8.31 -23.21 14.38
C SER A 23 9.26 -22.60 13.35
N GLU A 24 9.29 -23.18 12.16
CA GLU A 24 10.05 -22.62 11.04
C GLU A 24 9.47 -21.28 10.61
N LEU A 25 10.33 -20.33 10.33
CA LEU A 25 9.94 -18.97 9.88
C LEU A 25 9.11 -18.99 8.59
N THR A 26 9.31 -19.98 7.73
CA THR A 26 8.53 -20.19 6.51
C THR A 26 7.04 -20.40 6.78
N ARG A 27 6.68 -21.00 7.92
CA ARG A 27 5.28 -21.18 8.35
C ARG A 27 4.62 -19.88 8.76
N CYS A 28 5.42 -18.86 9.06
CA CYS A 28 4.95 -17.52 9.42
C CYS A 28 4.78 -16.59 8.20
N ALA A 29 4.87 -17.11 6.96
CA ALA A 29 4.81 -16.28 5.75
C ALA A 29 3.57 -15.39 5.67
N LYS A 30 2.40 -15.88 6.10
CA LYS A 30 1.16 -15.10 6.15
C LYS A 30 1.28 -13.92 7.13
N GLN A 31 1.84 -14.14 8.29
CA GLN A 31 2.03 -13.12 9.34
C GLN A 31 3.09 -12.10 8.93
N ILE A 32 4.16 -12.55 8.29
CA ILE A 32 5.18 -11.65 7.71
C ILE A 32 4.54 -10.76 6.65
N GLY A 33 3.71 -11.34 5.78
CA GLY A 33 2.94 -10.58 4.79
C GLY A 33 1.99 -9.57 5.43
N ALA A 34 1.29 -9.94 6.50
CA ALA A 34 0.39 -9.06 7.23
C ALA A 34 1.15 -7.89 7.89
N PHE A 35 2.32 -8.16 8.48
CA PHE A 35 3.20 -7.14 9.05
C PHE A 35 3.65 -6.13 7.99
N VAL A 36 4.17 -6.59 6.85
CA VAL A 36 4.64 -5.73 5.75
C VAL A 36 3.50 -4.90 5.16
N ASN A 37 2.33 -5.50 4.97
CA ASN A 37 1.16 -4.77 4.47
C ASN A 37 0.67 -3.71 5.46
N GLY A 38 0.68 -4.01 6.76
CA GLY A 38 0.34 -3.05 7.81
C GLY A 38 1.32 -1.88 7.85
N GLU A 39 2.63 -2.13 7.74
CA GLU A 39 3.65 -1.09 7.62
C GLU A 39 3.42 -0.20 6.39
N ASP A 40 3.19 -0.79 5.22
CA ASP A 40 2.93 -0.04 3.98
C ASP A 40 1.65 0.82 4.10
N GLN A 41 0.60 0.30 4.74
CA GLN A 41 -0.65 1.02 5.01
C GLN A 41 -0.43 2.19 5.97
N LEU A 42 0.27 1.95 7.08
CA LEU A 42 0.61 2.99 8.04
C LEU A 42 1.35 4.14 7.37
N ARG A 43 2.42 3.84 6.63
CA ARG A 43 3.20 4.85 5.91
C ARG A 43 2.36 5.64 4.89
N LYS A 44 1.46 4.96 4.14
CA LYS A 44 0.55 5.63 3.19
C LYS A 44 -0.43 6.56 3.88
N ASN A 45 -1.00 6.15 5.01
CA ASN A 45 -1.96 6.96 5.76
C ASN A 45 -1.28 8.21 6.36
N LEU A 46 -0.06 8.07 6.85
CA LEU A 46 0.75 9.19 7.32
C LEU A 46 1.08 10.18 6.19
N HIS A 47 1.48 9.68 5.02
CA HIS A 47 1.70 10.53 3.85
C HIS A 47 0.44 11.29 3.41
N LYS A 48 -0.73 10.66 3.44
CA LYS A 48 -2.00 11.31 3.13
C LYS A 48 -2.34 12.39 4.16
N LYS A 49 -2.12 12.11 5.44
CA LYS A 49 -2.34 13.06 6.53
C LYS A 49 -1.48 14.31 6.33
N LYS A 50 -0.17 14.15 6.09
CA LYS A 50 0.77 15.26 5.84
C LYS A 50 0.43 16.14 4.64
N ASN A 51 -0.16 15.56 3.60
CA ASN A 51 -0.56 16.27 2.38
C ASN A 51 -1.95 16.91 2.48
N SER A 52 -2.69 16.67 3.55
CA SER A 52 -4.00 17.30 3.77
C SER A 52 -3.85 18.77 4.13
N ILE A 53 -4.65 19.63 3.47
CA ILE A 53 -4.67 21.08 3.71
C ILE A 53 -5.04 21.41 5.17
N TRP A 54 -5.88 20.59 5.77
CA TRP A 54 -6.32 20.75 7.17
C TRP A 54 -5.20 20.52 8.18
N HIS A 55 -4.23 19.67 7.87
CA HIS A 55 -3.07 19.43 8.74
C HIS A 55 -2.10 20.64 8.78
N LYS A 56 -2.06 21.40 7.69
CA LYS A 56 -1.22 22.62 7.61
C LYS A 56 -1.75 23.79 8.43
N VAL A 57 -3.02 23.75 8.82
CA VAL A 57 -3.71 24.87 9.51
C VAL A 57 -3.89 24.62 11.01
N GLY A 58 -3.83 23.38 11.48
CA GLY A 58 -4.16 23.03 12.87
C GLY A 58 -3.44 21.81 13.45
N GLY A 59 -2.28 21.43 12.89
CA GLY A 59 -1.49 20.31 13.42
C GLY A 59 -1.04 20.60 14.86
N SER A 60 -1.43 19.74 15.82
CA SER A 60 -0.91 19.82 17.17
C SER A 60 0.42 19.05 17.25
N ASP A 61 1.39 19.58 17.95
CA ASP A 61 2.70 18.95 18.19
C ASP A 61 2.58 17.52 18.76
N GLY A 62 1.47 17.23 19.47
CA GLY A 62 1.17 15.90 20.01
C GLY A 62 0.89 14.84 18.96
N ASP A 63 0.19 15.19 17.90
CA ASP A 63 -0.13 14.29 16.78
C ASP A 63 1.13 13.88 16.01
N ASP A 64 2.07 14.79 15.85
CA ASP A 64 3.35 14.55 15.16
C ASP A 64 4.27 13.65 15.98
N LEU A 65 4.23 13.79 17.30
CA LEU A 65 5.01 12.94 18.21
C LEU A 65 4.47 11.51 18.26
N GLU A 66 3.14 11.34 18.28
CA GLU A 66 2.50 10.01 18.21
C GLU A 66 2.85 9.31 16.89
N GLU A 67 2.84 10.05 15.79
CA GLU A 67 3.26 9.55 14.46
C GLU A 67 4.72 9.10 14.46
N PHE A 68 5.61 9.91 15.05
CA PHE A 68 7.02 9.59 15.15
C PHE A 68 7.25 8.29 15.93
N PHE A 69 6.64 8.14 17.11
CA PHE A 69 6.78 6.94 17.92
C PHE A 69 6.19 5.70 17.24
N ALA A 70 5.07 5.83 16.53
CA ALA A 70 4.50 4.72 15.77
C ALA A 70 5.44 4.23 14.66
N LEU A 71 6.11 5.15 13.96
CA LEU A 71 7.10 4.80 12.94
C LEU A 71 8.36 4.17 13.54
N GLU A 72 8.82 4.68 14.68
CA GLU A 72 9.97 4.13 15.38
C GLU A 72 9.70 2.72 15.89
N GLU A 73 8.56 2.49 16.51
CA GLU A 73 8.12 1.16 16.96
C GLU A 73 8.09 0.13 15.82
N ILE A 74 7.54 0.50 14.66
CA ILE A 74 7.52 -0.36 13.47
C ILE A 74 8.93 -0.61 12.93
N ALA A 75 9.80 0.41 12.93
CA ALA A 75 11.17 0.27 12.47
C ALA A 75 11.98 -0.70 13.35
N GLU A 76 11.80 -0.64 14.67
CA GLU A 76 12.42 -1.59 15.61
C GLU A 76 11.94 -3.03 15.36
N LYS A 77 10.63 -3.24 15.22
CA LYS A 77 10.06 -4.56 14.93
C LYS A 77 10.52 -5.10 13.57
N ARG A 78 10.66 -4.24 12.59
CA ARG A 78 11.23 -4.63 11.29
C ARG A 78 12.65 -5.12 11.44
N LYS A 79 13.48 -4.40 12.19
CA LYS A 79 14.86 -4.79 12.46
C LYS A 79 14.95 -6.12 13.22
N GLU A 80 14.05 -6.33 14.19
CA GLU A 80 13.97 -7.61 14.90
C GLU A 80 13.54 -8.77 13.98
N LEU A 81 12.59 -8.51 13.06
CA LEU A 81 12.19 -9.49 12.05
C LEU A 81 13.34 -9.83 11.07
N GLU A 82 14.13 -8.84 10.67
CA GLU A 82 15.34 -9.07 9.88
C GLU A 82 16.35 -9.97 10.61
N GLN A 83 16.57 -9.71 11.89
CA GLN A 83 17.44 -10.54 12.72
C GLN A 83 16.89 -11.98 12.84
N LEU A 84 15.60 -12.16 13.03
CA LEU A 84 14.99 -13.49 13.03
C LEU A 84 15.19 -14.22 11.70
N MET A 85 15.10 -13.52 10.56
CA MET A 85 15.36 -14.11 9.25
C MET A 85 16.82 -14.52 9.07
N ILE A 86 17.76 -13.76 9.62
CA ILE A 86 19.19 -14.03 9.51
C ILE A 86 19.61 -15.20 10.43
N TYR A 87 19.14 -15.22 11.67
CA TYR A 87 19.61 -16.17 12.69
C TYR A 87 18.80 -17.47 12.76
N VAL A 88 17.51 -17.42 12.46
CA VAL A 88 16.60 -18.56 12.56
C VAL A 88 16.20 -19.09 11.18
N GLY A 89 16.26 -18.27 10.17
CA GLY A 89 15.95 -18.64 8.79
C GLY A 89 17.07 -19.44 8.11
N ARG A 90 16.78 -19.95 6.90
CA ARG A 90 17.83 -20.55 6.06
C ARG A 90 18.87 -19.49 5.66
N PRO A 91 20.11 -19.87 5.38
CA PRO A 91 21.13 -18.95 4.88
C PRO A 91 20.63 -18.21 3.65
N GLY A 92 20.80 -16.87 3.63
CA GLY A 92 20.38 -16.01 2.52
C GLY A 92 18.89 -15.64 2.50
N LEU A 93 18.06 -16.14 3.42
CA LEU A 93 16.61 -15.89 3.45
C LEU A 93 16.27 -14.39 3.45
N HIS A 94 16.94 -13.60 4.27
CA HIS A 94 16.73 -12.15 4.33
C HIS A 94 17.04 -11.46 3.00
N GLY A 95 18.16 -11.81 2.35
CA GLY A 95 18.54 -11.24 1.05
C GLY A 95 17.53 -11.59 -0.05
N ASP A 96 17.04 -12.83 -0.08
CA ASP A 96 16.02 -13.27 -1.03
C ASP A 96 14.68 -12.55 -0.77
N TRP A 97 14.32 -12.35 0.48
CA TRP A 97 13.12 -11.63 0.86
C TRP A 97 13.17 -10.15 0.43
N VAL A 98 14.29 -9.48 0.63
CA VAL A 98 14.48 -8.09 0.18
C VAL A 98 14.32 -8.00 -1.34
N ARG A 99 14.97 -8.90 -2.10
CA ARG A 99 14.82 -8.94 -3.57
C ARG A 99 13.38 -9.16 -3.99
N PHE A 100 12.71 -10.13 -3.39
CA PHE A 100 11.30 -10.42 -3.66
C PHE A 100 10.40 -9.20 -3.36
N GLN A 101 10.63 -8.47 -2.28
CA GLN A 101 9.88 -7.26 -1.95
C GLN A 101 10.05 -6.18 -3.03
N VAL A 102 11.29 -5.95 -3.48
CA VAL A 102 11.58 -4.97 -4.53
C VAL A 102 10.85 -5.33 -5.83
N GLU A 103 10.92 -6.58 -6.26
CA GLU A 103 10.24 -7.07 -7.46
C GLU A 103 8.71 -6.99 -7.33
N SER A 104 8.16 -7.35 -6.18
CA SER A 104 6.73 -7.28 -5.91
C SER A 104 6.21 -5.83 -5.90
N ARG A 105 7.00 -4.89 -5.40
CA ARG A 105 6.67 -3.46 -5.49
C ARG A 105 6.69 -2.96 -6.92
N LYS A 106 7.70 -3.33 -7.71
CA LYS A 106 7.78 -2.97 -9.14
C LYS A 106 6.55 -3.49 -9.90
N ARG A 107 6.20 -4.77 -9.74
CA ARG A 107 5.00 -5.35 -10.38
C ARG A 107 3.73 -4.60 -10.01
N ARG A 108 3.51 -4.30 -8.72
CA ARG A 108 2.33 -3.53 -8.27
C ARG A 108 2.26 -2.15 -8.90
N ILE A 109 3.39 -1.46 -9.03
CA ILE A 109 3.45 -0.14 -9.67
C ILE A 109 3.13 -0.24 -11.17
N GLU A 110 3.63 -1.25 -11.86
CA GLU A 110 3.33 -1.49 -13.27
C GLU A 110 1.85 -1.82 -13.49
N GLU A 111 1.29 -2.73 -12.69
CA GLU A 111 -0.13 -3.07 -12.71
C GLU A 111 -1.03 -1.85 -12.45
N GLU A 112 -0.64 -1.00 -11.52
CA GLU A 112 -1.39 0.23 -11.22
C GLU A 112 -1.30 1.22 -12.39
N LYS A 113 -0.14 1.40 -13.00
CA LYS A 113 0.02 2.19 -14.21
C LYS A 113 -0.83 1.68 -15.36
N ASP A 114 -0.88 0.36 -15.55
CA ASP A 114 -1.69 -0.24 -16.60
C ASP A 114 -3.19 -0.10 -16.33
N ARG A 115 -3.63 -0.20 -15.07
CA ARG A 115 -5.02 0.11 -14.69
C ARG A 115 -5.38 1.55 -15.00
N VAL A 116 -4.53 2.50 -14.61
CA VAL A 116 -4.74 3.93 -14.89
C VAL A 116 -4.80 4.19 -16.40
N ARG A 117 -3.89 3.60 -17.18
CA ARG A 117 -3.90 3.70 -18.66
C ARG A 117 -5.18 3.13 -19.26
N LYS A 118 -5.66 1.98 -18.78
CA LYS A 118 -6.93 1.39 -19.25
C LYS A 118 -8.12 2.28 -18.94
N ILE A 119 -8.18 2.85 -17.73
CA ILE A 119 -9.25 3.78 -17.34
C ILE A 119 -9.21 5.03 -18.19
N ALA A 120 -8.02 5.62 -18.42
CA ALA A 120 -7.87 6.80 -19.28
C ALA A 120 -8.35 6.54 -20.72
N LYS A 121 -7.99 5.40 -21.31
CA LYS A 121 -8.48 5.00 -22.64
C LYS A 121 -10.00 4.80 -22.68
N LEU A 122 -10.59 4.21 -21.62
CA LEU A 122 -12.04 4.06 -21.54
C LEU A 122 -12.74 5.43 -21.46
N GLN A 123 -12.21 6.36 -20.68
CA GLN A 123 -12.74 7.73 -20.59
C GLN A 123 -12.65 8.46 -21.95
N GLU A 124 -11.53 8.34 -22.64
CA GLU A 124 -11.34 8.91 -23.98
C GLU A 124 -12.35 8.33 -24.97
N ASN A 125 -12.54 7.03 -25.00
CA ASN A 125 -13.52 6.37 -25.86
C ASN A 125 -14.96 6.76 -25.56
N ILE A 126 -15.31 6.97 -24.29
CA ILE A 126 -16.64 7.45 -23.88
C ILE A 126 -16.85 8.89 -24.35
N LEU A 127 -15.86 9.77 -24.21
CA LEU A 127 -15.92 11.14 -24.69
C LEU A 127 -16.12 11.21 -26.22
N ILE A 128 -15.35 10.42 -26.96
CA ILE A 128 -15.47 10.34 -28.41
C ILE A 128 -16.88 9.81 -28.80
N GLY A 129 -17.35 8.77 -28.13
CA GLY A 129 -18.68 8.20 -28.38
C GLY A 129 -19.81 9.21 -28.11
N THR A 130 -19.73 9.97 -27.01
CA THR A 130 -20.73 10.99 -26.69
C THR A 130 -20.73 12.14 -27.70
N LEU A 131 -19.56 12.58 -28.18
CA LEU A 131 -19.45 13.58 -29.22
C LEU A 131 -20.08 13.13 -30.55
N TRP A 132 -19.88 11.87 -30.94
CA TRP A 132 -20.49 11.29 -32.13
C TRP A 132 -22.02 11.27 -32.04
N VAL A 133 -22.57 10.82 -30.91
CA VAL A 133 -24.01 10.79 -30.66
C VAL A 133 -24.63 12.19 -30.73
N LEU A 134 -24.00 13.17 -30.09
CA LEU A 134 -24.45 14.56 -30.12
C LEU A 134 -24.39 15.13 -31.55
N GLY A 135 -23.35 14.82 -32.31
CA GLY A 135 -23.22 15.23 -33.72
C GLY A 135 -24.34 14.68 -34.61
N ILE A 136 -24.69 13.39 -34.43
CA ILE A 136 -25.79 12.76 -35.19
C ILE A 136 -27.14 13.37 -34.83
N LEU A 137 -27.40 13.62 -33.55
CA LEU A 137 -28.64 14.26 -33.07
C LEU A 137 -28.79 15.68 -33.59
N ALA A 138 -27.70 16.46 -33.64
CA ALA A 138 -27.70 17.80 -34.20
C ALA A 138 -27.97 17.79 -35.74
N ALA A 139 -27.38 16.85 -36.46
CA ALA A 139 -27.60 16.71 -37.90
C ALA A 139 -29.02 16.27 -38.24
N SER A 140 -29.61 15.36 -37.46
CA SER A 140 -31.01 14.93 -37.66
C SER A 140 -32.02 16.00 -37.31
N GLY A 141 -31.75 16.85 -36.31
CA GLY A 141 -32.60 17.95 -35.93
C GLY A 141 -32.67 19.05 -37.02
N LEU A 142 -31.58 19.26 -37.79
CA LEU A 142 -31.54 20.18 -38.95
C LEU A 142 -32.34 19.67 -40.15
N LEU A 143 -32.45 18.36 -40.33
CA LEU A 143 -33.18 17.73 -41.44
C LEU A 143 -34.70 17.70 -41.23
N PHE A 144 -35.19 17.73 -40.00
CA PHE A 144 -36.62 17.71 -39.66
C PHE A 144 -37.17 19.08 -39.25
N GLY A 145 -36.37 20.13 -39.24
CA GLY A 145 -36.74 21.49 -38.81
C GLY A 145 -37.02 22.46 -39.96
N THR A 146 -37.18 22.00 -41.21
CA THR A 146 -37.59 22.85 -42.36
C THR A 146 -38.99 22.47 -42.86
#